data_0acd0cf556cb2e2992d53d804209b810
#
_entry.id   0acd0cf556cb2e2992d53d804209b810
#
_cell.length_a   1.000
_cell.length_b   1.000
_cell.length_c   1.000
_cell.angle_alpha   90.00
_cell.angle_beta   90.00
_cell.angle_gamma   90.00
#
_symmetry.space_group_name_H-M   'P 1'
#
loop_
_entity.id
_entity.type
_entity.pdbx_description
1 polymer ?
#
loop_
_entity_poly.entity_id
_entity_poly.type
_entity_poly.pdbx_seq_one_letter_code
_entity_poly.pdbx_strand_id
1 'polypeptide(L)'
;MTSFKARIKQLSEEKGRIILANDYSSSKNIESKTIKNIKTLNNYLCGLKLNFHVLLPLGVKEIKKINDIAHDHGLVTIADIKLNDIGNTNQVTSEFLWNCGFDAIIVNPIMGKISLKNLVDSAHKKSKGIITLCHMSAPEARHTYELQVTGKTKLYQLFLKLALLQKVDGIIVGATFPQIIQYCKNKVKEKLDIYSPGIGTQGGEVNKVISSGSDFLIVGRTILASKNPLDIAKKLSQQSFSK
;
A
#
# COMPACT_ATOMS: atom_id res chain seq x y z
N MET A 1 15.71 8.12 -13.74
CA MET A 1 14.47 7.30 -13.64
C MET A 1 13.47 8.03 -12.75
N THR A 2 12.18 8.01 -13.11
CA THR A 2 11.12 8.63 -12.33
C THR A 2 10.91 7.88 -11.00
N SER A 3 10.73 8.60 -9.88
CA SER A 3 10.54 7.97 -8.56
C SER A 3 9.23 7.17 -8.50
N PHE A 4 9.14 6.20 -7.58
CA PHE A 4 7.89 5.46 -7.31
C PHE A 4 6.71 6.40 -7.07
N LYS A 5 6.90 7.40 -6.20
CA LYS A 5 5.87 8.39 -5.86
C LYS A 5 5.34 9.14 -7.08
N ALA A 6 6.22 9.55 -7.98
CA ALA A 6 5.81 10.25 -9.20
C ALA A 6 5.06 9.33 -10.19
N ARG A 7 5.52 8.07 -10.33
CA ARG A 7 4.84 7.09 -11.20
C ARG A 7 3.42 6.78 -10.75
N ILE A 8 3.23 6.44 -9.47
CA ILE A 8 1.89 6.10 -8.97
C ILE A 8 0.94 7.29 -9.02
N LYS A 9 1.45 8.51 -8.81
CA LYS A 9 0.65 9.73 -8.91
C LYS A 9 0.17 9.96 -10.33
N GLN A 10 1.05 9.87 -11.32
CA GLN A 10 0.68 9.97 -12.73
C GLN A 10 -0.40 8.94 -13.10
N LEU A 11 -0.22 7.67 -12.73
CA LEU A 11 -1.21 6.63 -13.00
C LEU A 11 -2.56 6.90 -12.32
N SER A 12 -2.54 7.49 -11.13
CA SER A 12 -3.79 7.83 -10.42
C SER A 12 -4.55 8.99 -11.05
N GLU A 13 -3.88 9.90 -11.71
CA GLU A 13 -4.48 10.98 -12.48
C GLU A 13 -5.19 10.45 -13.74
N GLU A 14 -4.68 9.36 -14.31
CA GLU A 14 -5.24 8.72 -15.52
C GLU A 14 -6.36 7.70 -15.19
N LYS A 15 -6.18 6.88 -14.17
CA LYS A 15 -6.99 5.68 -13.89
C LYS A 15 -7.79 5.72 -12.60
N GLY A 16 -7.65 6.80 -11.80
CA GLY A 16 -8.19 6.89 -10.45
C GLY A 16 -7.25 6.30 -9.39
N ARG A 17 -7.59 6.50 -8.11
CA ARG A 17 -6.70 6.28 -6.96
C ARG A 17 -6.82 4.89 -6.34
N ILE A 18 -7.29 3.89 -7.11
CA ILE A 18 -7.56 2.55 -6.58
C ILE A 18 -6.33 1.65 -6.75
N ILE A 19 -5.90 1.05 -5.65
CA ILE A 19 -4.92 -0.03 -5.61
C ILE A 19 -5.66 -1.32 -5.26
N LEU A 20 -5.57 -2.33 -6.12
CA LEU A 20 -6.19 -3.63 -5.85
C LEU A 20 -5.35 -4.39 -4.81
N ALA A 21 -5.93 -4.66 -3.64
CA ALA A 21 -5.40 -5.67 -2.73
C ALA A 21 -5.83 -7.05 -3.23
N ASN A 22 -4.94 -7.77 -3.90
CA ASN A 22 -5.24 -9.05 -4.52
C ASN A 22 -5.16 -10.19 -3.50
N ASP A 23 -5.94 -10.06 -2.42
CA ASP A 23 -5.90 -10.91 -1.23
C ASP A 23 -6.90 -12.07 -1.35
N TYR A 24 -6.44 -13.21 -1.87
CA TYR A 24 -7.23 -14.43 -1.93
C TYR A 24 -7.08 -15.26 -0.65
N SER A 25 -8.19 -15.85 -0.18
CA SER A 25 -8.20 -16.79 0.96
C SER A 25 -7.72 -18.21 0.60
N SER A 26 -7.59 -18.52 -0.69
CA SER A 26 -7.15 -19.83 -1.19
C SER A 26 -5.89 -19.68 -2.01
N SER A 27 -4.91 -20.56 -1.81
CA SER A 27 -3.66 -20.62 -2.57
C SER A 27 -3.78 -21.22 -3.97
N LYS A 28 -4.95 -21.83 -4.32
CA LYS A 28 -5.14 -22.45 -5.62
C LYS A 28 -5.23 -21.41 -6.74
N ASN A 29 -4.39 -21.60 -7.77
CA ASN A 29 -4.39 -20.79 -9.00
C ASN A 29 -4.21 -19.27 -8.76
N ILE A 30 -3.41 -18.88 -7.76
CA ILE A 30 -3.20 -17.46 -7.42
C ILE A 30 -2.64 -16.71 -8.63
N GLU A 31 -1.60 -17.24 -9.30
CA GLU A 31 -0.98 -16.60 -10.46
C GLU A 31 -2.03 -16.30 -11.54
N SER A 32 -2.74 -17.31 -12.02
CA SER A 32 -3.71 -17.14 -13.10
C SER A 32 -4.88 -16.23 -12.74
N LYS A 33 -5.37 -16.29 -11.49
CA LYS A 33 -6.41 -15.36 -10.98
C LYS A 33 -5.90 -13.94 -10.92
N THR A 34 -4.66 -13.73 -10.46
CA THR A 34 -4.03 -12.40 -10.38
C THR A 34 -3.87 -11.81 -11.78
N ILE A 35 -3.34 -12.58 -12.73
CA ILE A 35 -3.18 -12.14 -14.13
C ILE A 35 -4.55 -11.81 -14.76
N LYS A 36 -5.58 -12.61 -14.50
CA LYS A 36 -6.94 -12.31 -14.96
C LYS A 36 -7.44 -10.97 -14.42
N ASN A 37 -7.26 -10.71 -13.12
CA ASN A 37 -7.66 -9.43 -12.52
C ASN A 37 -6.91 -8.24 -13.12
N ILE A 38 -5.59 -8.35 -13.32
CA ILE A 38 -4.80 -7.32 -13.97
C ILE A 38 -5.41 -6.99 -15.33
N LYS A 39 -5.56 -7.99 -16.20
CA LYS A 39 -6.09 -7.80 -17.56
C LYS A 39 -7.51 -7.23 -17.60
N THR A 40 -8.34 -7.58 -16.63
CA THR A 40 -9.75 -7.15 -16.61
C THR A 40 -9.92 -5.76 -16.00
N LEU A 41 -9.12 -5.40 -15.00
CA LEU A 41 -9.37 -4.23 -14.14
C LEU A 41 -8.39 -3.07 -14.33
N ASN A 42 -7.31 -3.25 -15.13
CA ASN A 42 -6.19 -2.30 -15.23
C ASN A 42 -6.60 -0.86 -15.57
N ASN A 43 -7.68 -0.65 -16.31
CA ASN A 43 -8.16 0.69 -16.68
C ASN A 43 -8.73 1.51 -15.49
N TYR A 44 -8.98 0.85 -14.35
CA TYR A 44 -9.58 1.45 -13.16
C TYR A 44 -8.70 1.33 -11.92
N LEU A 45 -7.44 0.94 -12.13
CA LEU A 45 -6.46 0.73 -11.06
C LEU A 45 -5.17 1.48 -11.37
N CYS A 46 -4.57 2.12 -10.36
CA CYS A 46 -3.22 2.67 -10.46
C CYS A 46 -2.16 1.70 -9.91
N GLY A 47 -2.55 0.64 -9.20
CA GLY A 47 -1.59 -0.31 -8.65
C GLY A 47 -2.20 -1.64 -8.22
N LEU A 48 -1.30 -2.60 -8.00
CA LEU A 48 -1.58 -3.93 -7.49
C LEU A 48 -0.78 -4.17 -6.21
N LYS A 49 -1.43 -4.62 -5.14
CA LYS A 49 -0.78 -4.98 -3.87
C LYS A 49 -0.93 -6.48 -3.62
N LEU A 50 0.19 -7.15 -3.36
CA LEU A 50 0.24 -8.56 -2.97
C LEU A 50 0.64 -8.68 -1.50
N ASN A 51 -0.26 -9.27 -0.69
CA ASN A 51 -0.03 -9.54 0.70
C ASN A 51 0.92 -10.74 0.91
N PHE A 52 1.51 -10.84 2.09
CA PHE A 52 2.45 -11.88 2.48
C PHE A 52 1.90 -13.30 2.21
N HIS A 53 0.66 -13.58 2.63
CA HIS A 53 0.02 -14.89 2.41
C HIS A 53 -0.24 -15.23 0.93
N VAL A 54 -0.30 -14.22 0.06
CA VAL A 54 -0.41 -14.42 -1.41
C VAL A 54 0.96 -14.72 -2.01
N LEU A 55 2.03 -14.15 -1.44
CA LEU A 55 3.40 -14.35 -1.92
C LEU A 55 3.97 -15.71 -1.50
N LEU A 56 3.64 -16.20 -0.30
CA LEU A 56 4.19 -17.44 0.26
C LEU A 56 4.08 -18.68 -0.64
N PRO A 57 2.95 -18.93 -1.32
CA PRO A 57 2.80 -20.11 -2.19
C PRO A 57 3.34 -19.91 -3.61
N LEU A 58 3.87 -18.71 -3.94
CA LEU A 58 4.38 -18.40 -5.28
C LEU A 58 5.90 -18.52 -5.33
N GLY A 59 6.41 -19.09 -6.44
CA GLY A 59 7.83 -19.05 -6.75
C GLY A 59 8.27 -17.72 -7.39
N VAL A 60 9.58 -17.49 -7.43
CA VAL A 60 10.19 -16.28 -8.01
C VAL A 60 9.72 -15.99 -9.44
N LYS A 61 9.63 -17.05 -10.28
CA LYS A 61 9.21 -16.93 -11.68
C LYS A 61 7.76 -16.44 -11.80
N GLU A 62 6.88 -16.96 -10.94
CA GLU A 62 5.46 -16.60 -10.90
C GLU A 62 5.26 -15.16 -10.43
N ILE A 63 5.97 -14.76 -9.36
CA ILE A 63 5.92 -13.38 -8.85
C ILE A 63 6.42 -12.41 -9.92
N LYS A 64 7.55 -12.70 -10.55
CA LYS A 64 8.12 -11.86 -11.61
C LYS A 64 7.15 -11.72 -12.78
N LYS A 65 6.56 -12.83 -13.26
CA LYS A 65 5.57 -12.82 -14.34
C LYS A 65 4.34 -11.96 -13.99
N ILE A 66 3.84 -12.03 -12.75
CA ILE A 66 2.74 -11.17 -12.29
C ILE A 66 3.13 -9.70 -12.37
N ASN A 67 4.32 -9.34 -11.87
CA ASN A 67 4.79 -7.96 -11.86
C ASN A 67 5.04 -7.44 -13.28
N ASP A 68 5.67 -8.23 -14.16
CA ASP A 68 5.89 -7.86 -15.56
C ASP A 68 4.55 -7.57 -16.27
N ILE A 69 3.55 -8.46 -16.12
CA ILE A 69 2.21 -8.25 -16.69
C ILE A 69 1.52 -7.02 -16.09
N ALA A 70 1.68 -6.76 -14.80
CA ALA A 70 1.13 -5.56 -14.18
C ALA A 70 1.76 -4.28 -14.78
N HIS A 71 3.06 -4.27 -14.98
CA HIS A 71 3.77 -3.15 -15.62
C HIS A 71 3.34 -2.95 -17.08
N ASP A 72 3.21 -4.02 -17.87
CA ASP A 72 2.72 -3.97 -19.26
C ASP A 72 1.31 -3.36 -19.36
N HIS A 73 0.50 -3.47 -18.29
CA HIS A 73 -0.83 -2.88 -18.19
C HIS A 73 -0.85 -1.53 -17.45
N GLY A 74 0.34 -0.94 -17.20
CA GLY A 74 0.49 0.37 -16.57
C GLY A 74 0.00 0.38 -15.11
N LEU A 75 0.40 -0.61 -14.32
CA LEU A 75 0.17 -0.65 -12.87
C LEU A 75 1.51 -0.65 -12.14
N VAL A 76 1.60 0.05 -11.01
CA VAL A 76 2.68 -0.20 -10.06
C VAL A 76 2.38 -1.41 -9.19
N THR A 77 3.41 -2.09 -8.67
CA THR A 77 3.25 -3.26 -7.82
C THR A 77 3.84 -3.04 -6.43
N ILE A 78 3.12 -3.47 -5.40
CA ILE A 78 3.45 -3.23 -3.98
C ILE A 78 3.48 -4.57 -3.24
N ALA A 79 4.62 -4.90 -2.64
CA ALA A 79 4.74 -6.04 -1.73
C ALA A 79 4.31 -5.63 -0.31
N ASP A 80 3.21 -6.20 0.19
CA ASP A 80 2.72 -5.93 1.54
C ASP A 80 3.14 -7.04 2.50
N ILE A 81 4.40 -7.02 2.89
CA ILE A 81 4.98 -7.99 3.84
C ILE A 81 5.20 -7.41 5.24
N LYS A 82 4.96 -6.11 5.41
CA LYS A 82 5.18 -5.36 6.65
C LYS A 82 6.56 -5.65 7.26
N LEU A 83 7.59 -5.66 6.38
CA LEU A 83 8.97 -5.96 6.76
C LEU A 83 9.39 -5.15 7.99
N ASN A 84 9.94 -5.80 8.99
CA ASN A 84 10.28 -5.18 10.28
C ASN A 84 11.51 -5.79 10.95
N ASP A 85 12.45 -6.31 10.19
CA ASP A 85 13.70 -6.86 10.69
C ASP A 85 14.81 -5.78 10.75
N ILE A 86 16.03 -6.15 10.95
CA ILE A 86 17.19 -5.27 11.02
C ILE A 86 18.28 -5.68 10.00
N GLY A 87 19.20 -4.74 9.74
CA GLY A 87 20.47 -5.00 9.05
C GLY A 87 20.32 -5.79 7.75
N ASN A 88 21.08 -6.88 7.68
CA ASN A 88 21.20 -7.72 6.49
C ASN A 88 19.86 -8.38 6.05
N THR A 89 19.01 -8.79 7.01
CA THR A 89 17.71 -9.41 6.68
C THR A 89 16.83 -8.47 5.86
N ASN A 90 16.73 -7.20 6.28
CA ASN A 90 15.99 -6.18 5.52
C ASN A 90 16.59 -5.97 4.14
N GLN A 91 17.93 -5.90 4.04
CA GLN A 91 18.62 -5.70 2.78
C GLN A 91 18.35 -6.86 1.80
N VAL A 92 18.59 -8.09 2.22
CA VAL A 92 18.42 -9.28 1.38
C VAL A 92 16.95 -9.42 0.96
N THR A 93 16.01 -9.21 1.88
CA THR A 93 14.57 -9.30 1.57
C THR A 93 14.15 -8.24 0.57
N SER A 94 14.57 -6.99 0.76
CA SER A 94 14.20 -5.92 -0.17
C SER A 94 14.83 -6.12 -1.55
N GLU A 95 16.10 -6.51 -1.63
CA GLU A 95 16.76 -6.82 -2.91
C GLU A 95 16.04 -7.97 -3.65
N PHE A 96 15.65 -9.02 -2.93
CA PHE A 96 14.86 -10.11 -3.51
C PHE A 96 13.57 -9.60 -4.13
N LEU A 97 12.81 -8.77 -3.41
CA LEU A 97 11.55 -8.22 -3.90
C LEU A 97 11.75 -7.26 -5.10
N TRP A 98 12.82 -6.45 -5.07
CA TRP A 98 13.17 -5.61 -6.22
C TRP A 98 13.51 -6.45 -7.46
N ASN A 99 14.24 -7.54 -7.29
CA ASN A 99 14.58 -8.48 -8.37
C ASN A 99 13.35 -9.24 -8.90
N CYS A 100 12.32 -9.40 -8.08
CA CYS A 100 11.01 -9.91 -8.50
C CYS A 100 10.15 -8.86 -9.22
N GLY A 101 10.61 -7.61 -9.33
CA GLY A 101 9.94 -6.54 -10.08
C GLY A 101 9.08 -5.59 -9.26
N PHE A 102 8.91 -5.77 -7.94
CA PHE A 102 8.10 -4.84 -7.14
C PHE A 102 8.61 -3.40 -7.20
N ASP A 103 7.67 -2.44 -7.21
CA ASP A 103 7.95 -1.01 -7.21
C ASP A 103 8.01 -0.42 -5.80
N ALA A 104 7.28 -0.99 -4.85
CA ALA A 104 7.30 -0.55 -3.46
C ALA A 104 7.13 -1.72 -2.48
N ILE A 105 7.58 -1.50 -1.24
CA ILE A 105 7.40 -2.43 -0.13
C ILE A 105 6.69 -1.70 1.02
N ILE A 106 5.68 -2.35 1.61
CA ILE A 106 5.10 -1.90 2.88
C ILE A 106 5.93 -2.48 4.02
N VAL A 107 6.43 -1.60 4.89
CA VAL A 107 7.28 -1.93 6.03
C VAL A 107 6.67 -1.46 7.35
N ASN A 108 7.06 -2.09 8.46
CA ASN A 108 6.65 -1.65 9.78
C ASN A 108 7.79 -0.86 10.45
N PRO A 109 7.59 0.43 10.79
CA PRO A 109 8.64 1.29 11.32
C PRO A 109 9.06 0.94 12.76
N ILE A 110 8.49 -0.11 13.37
CA ILE A 110 8.93 -0.65 14.67
C ILE A 110 10.39 -1.09 14.63
N MET A 111 10.95 -1.38 13.45
CA MET A 111 12.37 -1.69 13.24
C MET A 111 13.32 -0.56 13.67
N GLY A 112 12.80 0.63 13.93
CA GLY A 112 13.56 1.78 14.39
C GLY A 112 14.14 2.66 13.27
N LYS A 113 14.68 3.80 13.71
CA LYS A 113 15.09 4.90 12.83
C LYS A 113 16.19 4.51 11.83
N ILE A 114 17.22 3.80 12.28
CA ILE A 114 18.40 3.48 11.45
C ILE A 114 18.04 2.44 10.39
N SER A 115 17.36 1.36 10.77
CA SER A 115 16.93 0.31 9.84
C SER A 115 15.99 0.86 8.77
N LEU A 116 15.04 1.71 9.17
CA LEU A 116 14.14 2.37 8.23
C LEU A 116 14.90 3.29 7.26
N LYS A 117 15.86 4.10 7.77
CA LYS A 117 16.70 4.95 6.92
C LYS A 117 17.44 4.15 5.85
N ASN A 118 18.09 3.07 6.24
CA ASN A 118 18.86 2.25 5.32
C ASN A 118 17.99 1.65 4.20
N LEU A 119 16.77 1.20 4.54
CA LEU A 119 15.80 0.72 3.56
C LEU A 119 15.37 1.82 2.57
N VAL A 120 15.06 3.01 3.07
CA VAL A 120 14.65 4.15 2.24
C VAL A 120 15.79 4.55 1.30
N ASP A 121 17.01 4.70 1.82
CA ASP A 121 18.17 5.08 1.02
C ASP A 121 18.44 4.04 -0.09
N SER A 122 18.32 2.74 0.22
CA SER A 122 18.49 1.65 -0.75
C SER A 122 17.39 1.66 -1.82
N ALA A 123 16.14 1.83 -1.42
CA ALA A 123 15.00 1.88 -2.33
C ALA A 123 15.09 3.08 -3.29
N HIS A 124 15.35 4.27 -2.77
CA HIS A 124 15.42 5.49 -3.57
C HIS A 124 16.55 5.46 -4.62
N LYS A 125 17.71 4.86 -4.31
CA LYS A 125 18.80 4.62 -5.30
C LYS A 125 18.35 3.81 -6.51
N LYS A 126 17.31 2.98 -6.34
CA LYS A 126 16.72 2.12 -7.37
C LYS A 126 15.40 2.66 -7.93
N SER A 127 15.01 3.89 -7.58
CA SER A 127 13.71 4.48 -7.91
C SER A 127 12.51 3.65 -7.40
N LYS A 128 12.72 2.89 -6.33
CA LYS A 128 11.71 2.09 -5.61
C LYS A 128 11.14 2.85 -4.43
N GLY A 129 9.97 2.43 -3.92
CA GLY A 129 9.26 3.12 -2.85
C GLY A 129 9.23 2.34 -1.53
N ILE A 130 9.20 3.08 -0.43
CA ILE A 130 8.96 2.56 0.92
C ILE A 130 7.69 3.21 1.47
N ILE A 131 6.70 2.39 1.81
CA ILE A 131 5.46 2.81 2.46
C ILE A 131 5.47 2.27 3.89
N THR A 132 5.36 3.13 4.90
CA THR A 132 5.39 2.66 6.29
C THR A 132 3.99 2.47 6.86
N LEU A 133 3.82 1.42 7.64
CA LEU A 133 2.63 1.22 8.46
C LEU A 133 2.58 2.31 9.54
N CYS A 134 1.50 3.08 9.56
CA CYS A 134 1.25 4.09 10.59
C CYS A 134 0.11 3.65 11.51
N HIS A 135 -1.04 3.26 10.94
CA HIS A 135 -2.19 2.77 11.70
C HIS A 135 -2.97 1.73 10.89
N MET A 136 -3.24 0.56 11.45
CA MET A 136 -3.99 -0.49 10.77
C MET A 136 -5.48 -0.18 10.66
N SER A 137 -6.18 -0.91 9.75
CA SER A 137 -7.62 -0.78 9.53
C SER A 137 -8.47 -1.67 10.45
N ALA A 138 -7.86 -2.64 11.15
CA ALA A 138 -8.57 -3.53 12.07
C ALA A 138 -9.04 -2.76 13.34
N PRO A 139 -10.20 -3.10 13.92
CA PRO A 139 -10.70 -2.45 15.15
C PRO A 139 -9.70 -2.48 16.30
N GLU A 140 -8.95 -3.58 16.43
CA GLU A 140 -7.92 -3.79 17.47
C GLU A 140 -6.75 -2.81 17.37
N ALA A 141 -6.61 -2.11 16.26
CA ALA A 141 -5.58 -1.07 16.09
C ALA A 141 -5.67 0.03 17.15
N ARG A 142 -6.87 0.29 17.72
CA ARG A 142 -7.03 1.22 18.83
C ARG A 142 -6.27 0.79 20.09
N HIS A 143 -6.17 -0.52 20.32
CA HIS A 143 -5.50 -1.08 21.50
C HIS A 143 -3.98 -1.20 21.35
N THR A 144 -3.44 -0.98 20.14
CA THR A 144 -2.02 -1.09 19.85
C THR A 144 -1.44 0.23 19.36
N TYR A 145 -1.89 0.71 18.21
CA TYR A 145 -1.34 1.93 17.59
C TYR A 145 -1.67 3.21 18.36
N GLU A 146 -2.71 3.20 19.20
CA GLU A 146 -3.09 4.33 20.05
C GLU A 146 -2.57 4.23 21.49
N LEU A 147 -1.74 3.24 21.81
CA LEU A 147 -1.01 3.20 23.08
C LEU A 147 -0.08 4.40 23.23
N GLN A 148 0.00 4.93 24.42
CA GLN A 148 0.96 5.98 24.78
C GLN A 148 2.35 5.34 24.98
N VAL A 149 3.34 5.82 24.23
CA VAL A 149 4.72 5.30 24.25
C VAL A 149 5.70 6.20 24.99
N THR A 150 5.49 7.53 24.92
CA THR A 150 6.31 8.53 25.63
C THR A 150 5.47 9.76 25.92
N GLY A 151 5.28 10.09 27.20
CA GLY A 151 4.43 11.20 27.61
C GLY A 151 3.02 11.05 27.05
N LYS A 152 2.53 12.02 26.30
CA LYS A 152 1.21 12.00 25.63
C LYS A 152 1.28 11.51 24.17
N THR A 153 2.43 11.04 23.68
CA THR A 153 2.63 10.60 22.29
C THR A 153 2.12 9.18 22.12
N LYS A 154 1.18 8.98 21.19
CA LYS A 154 0.70 7.65 20.79
C LYS A 154 1.66 7.00 19.81
N LEU A 155 1.65 5.64 19.74
CA LEU A 155 2.55 4.86 18.87
C LEU A 155 2.44 5.27 17.40
N TYR A 156 1.22 5.45 16.86
CA TYR A 156 1.05 5.89 15.46
C TYR A 156 1.66 7.28 15.19
N GLN A 157 1.67 8.17 16.19
CA GLN A 157 2.29 9.49 16.06
C GLN A 157 3.82 9.38 16.02
N LEU A 158 4.39 8.46 16.79
CA LEU A 158 5.82 8.13 16.70
C LEU A 158 6.17 7.58 15.31
N PHE A 159 5.36 6.65 14.79
CA PHE A 159 5.55 6.09 13.45
C PHE A 159 5.43 7.15 12.35
N LEU A 160 4.47 8.06 12.46
CA LEU A 160 4.34 9.21 11.56
C LEU A 160 5.58 10.11 11.60
N LYS A 161 6.10 10.40 12.81
CA LYS A 161 7.35 11.17 12.97
C LYS A 161 8.54 10.49 12.32
N LEU A 162 8.69 9.17 12.48
CA LEU A 162 9.74 8.39 11.81
C LEU A 162 9.60 8.43 10.30
N ALA A 163 8.38 8.24 9.77
CA ALA A 163 8.09 8.32 8.34
C ALA A 163 8.51 9.67 7.72
N LEU A 164 8.12 10.77 8.36
CA LEU A 164 8.51 12.12 7.94
C LEU A 164 10.02 12.36 8.00
N LEU A 165 10.66 11.91 9.09
CA LEU A 165 12.09 12.10 9.30
C LEU A 165 12.93 11.32 8.26
N GLN A 166 12.50 10.12 7.89
CA GLN A 166 13.20 9.29 6.91
C GLN A 166 12.74 9.53 5.47
N LYS A 167 11.79 10.43 5.23
CA LYS A 167 11.30 10.79 3.90
C LYS A 167 10.83 9.57 3.10
N VAL A 168 10.04 8.69 3.74
CA VAL A 168 9.40 7.56 3.05
C VAL A 168 8.45 8.09 1.96
N ASP A 169 8.00 7.23 1.04
CA ASP A 169 7.11 7.64 -0.05
C ASP A 169 5.65 7.78 0.40
N GLY A 170 5.27 7.07 1.45
CA GLY A 170 3.91 7.15 1.99
C GLY A 170 3.71 6.40 3.30
N ILE A 171 2.48 6.50 3.81
CA ILE A 171 2.06 5.85 5.05
C ILE A 171 0.75 5.09 4.87
N ILE A 172 0.60 3.97 5.56
CA ILE A 172 -0.67 3.25 5.67
C ILE A 172 -1.45 3.78 6.85
N VAL A 173 -2.69 4.24 6.59
CA VAL A 173 -3.66 4.61 7.63
C VAL A 173 -5.00 3.99 7.29
N GLY A 174 -5.56 3.17 8.17
CA GLY A 174 -6.81 2.46 7.94
C GLY A 174 -8.00 3.37 7.62
N ALA A 175 -8.75 3.05 6.59
CA ALA A 175 -9.95 3.78 6.13
C ALA A 175 -11.06 3.84 7.19
N THR A 176 -11.05 2.93 8.16
CA THR A 176 -11.97 2.88 9.30
C THR A 176 -11.70 3.94 10.37
N PHE A 177 -10.61 4.70 10.23
CA PHE A 177 -10.18 5.75 11.16
C PHE A 177 -10.01 7.11 10.47
N PRO A 178 -11.08 7.73 9.94
CA PRO A 178 -10.99 8.98 9.16
C PRO A 178 -10.38 10.14 9.97
N GLN A 179 -10.61 10.19 11.27
CA GLN A 179 -9.99 11.21 12.15
C GLN A 179 -8.46 11.06 12.25
N ILE A 180 -7.94 9.83 12.16
CA ILE A 180 -6.49 9.59 12.15
C ILE A 180 -5.90 9.93 10.77
N ILE A 181 -6.63 9.64 9.69
CA ILE A 181 -6.26 10.07 8.32
C ILE A 181 -6.12 11.59 8.31
N GLN A 182 -7.13 12.32 8.78
CA GLN A 182 -7.11 13.80 8.83
C GLN A 182 -5.96 14.34 9.69
N TYR A 183 -5.73 13.74 10.86
CA TYR A 183 -4.58 14.10 11.70
C TYR A 183 -3.26 13.91 10.95
N CYS A 184 -3.07 12.76 10.32
CA CYS A 184 -1.87 12.47 9.54
C CYS A 184 -1.73 13.44 8.36
N LYS A 185 -2.79 13.68 7.58
CA LYS A 185 -2.76 14.59 6.42
C LYS A 185 -2.34 16.01 6.82
N ASN A 186 -2.86 16.52 7.93
CA ASN A 186 -2.47 17.83 8.46
C ASN A 186 -0.98 17.92 8.81
N LYS A 187 -0.34 16.79 9.16
CA LYS A 187 1.09 16.74 9.51
C LYS A 187 1.98 16.50 8.30
N VAL A 188 1.58 15.58 7.41
CA VAL A 188 2.40 15.21 6.23
C VAL A 188 2.23 16.20 5.08
N LYS A 189 1.05 16.83 4.95
CA LYS A 189 0.71 17.70 3.82
C LYS A 189 0.99 16.97 2.49
N GLU A 190 1.86 17.55 1.64
CA GLU A 190 2.27 16.97 0.35
C GLU A 190 3.59 16.17 0.42
N LYS A 191 4.19 16.05 1.61
CA LYS A 191 5.49 15.36 1.76
C LYS A 191 5.36 13.86 1.60
N LEU A 192 4.31 13.26 2.18
CA LEU A 192 4.03 11.82 2.12
C LEU A 192 2.61 11.59 1.63
N ASP A 193 2.41 10.51 0.88
CA ASP A 193 1.07 10.09 0.45
C ASP A 193 0.44 9.16 1.51
N ILE A 194 -0.88 9.21 1.63
CA ILE A 194 -1.65 8.37 2.56
C ILE A 194 -2.38 7.28 1.77
N TYR A 195 -2.10 6.03 2.12
CA TYR A 195 -2.69 4.84 1.54
C TYR A 195 -3.67 4.23 2.54
N SER A 196 -4.94 4.11 2.18
CA SER A 196 -5.98 3.68 3.13
C SER A 196 -6.62 2.34 2.74
N PRO A 197 -6.23 1.23 3.42
CA PRO A 197 -6.92 -0.05 3.33
C PRO A 197 -8.20 -0.07 4.18
N GLY A 198 -9.14 -0.97 3.82
CA GLY A 198 -10.36 -1.20 4.59
C GLY A 198 -11.61 -0.54 4.02
N ILE A 199 -11.59 -0.23 2.72
CA ILE A 199 -12.73 0.31 1.98
C ILE A 199 -13.82 -0.76 1.78
N GLY A 200 -15.07 -0.39 2.01
CA GLY A 200 -16.26 -1.22 1.82
C GLY A 200 -16.40 -2.30 2.89
N THR A 201 -15.92 -3.51 2.66
CA THR A 201 -16.12 -4.68 3.55
C THR A 201 -15.71 -4.43 5.02
N GLN A 202 -14.77 -3.54 5.28
CA GLN A 202 -14.37 -3.16 6.65
C GLN A 202 -15.06 -1.88 7.16
N GLY A 203 -15.94 -1.27 6.37
CA GLY A 203 -16.72 -0.10 6.76
C GLY A 203 -16.16 1.26 6.32
N GLY A 204 -15.03 1.29 5.62
CA GLY A 204 -14.51 2.54 5.04
C GLY A 204 -15.35 2.99 3.85
N GLU A 205 -15.80 4.25 3.87
CA GLU A 205 -16.55 4.89 2.79
C GLU A 205 -15.62 5.74 1.93
N VAL A 206 -15.65 5.56 0.60
CA VAL A 206 -14.75 6.22 -0.36
C VAL A 206 -14.69 7.74 -0.14
N ASN A 207 -15.84 8.40 -0.22
CA ASN A 207 -15.91 9.86 -0.13
C ASN A 207 -15.40 10.39 1.21
N LYS A 208 -15.75 9.72 2.30
CA LYS A 208 -15.30 10.09 3.65
C LYS A 208 -13.80 9.93 3.83
N VAL A 209 -13.22 8.87 3.26
CA VAL A 209 -11.78 8.60 3.36
C VAL A 209 -10.97 9.60 2.53
N ILE A 210 -11.44 9.93 1.31
CA ILE A 210 -10.81 10.95 0.46
C ILE A 210 -10.92 12.34 1.10
N SER A 211 -12.10 12.74 1.56
CA SER A 211 -12.29 14.06 2.21
C SER A 211 -11.50 14.20 3.51
N SER A 212 -11.15 13.08 4.16
CA SER A 212 -10.24 13.06 5.31
C SER A 212 -8.77 13.22 4.93
N GLY A 213 -8.42 13.13 3.64
CA GLY A 213 -7.08 13.38 3.12
C GLY A 213 -6.29 12.14 2.67
N SER A 214 -6.96 10.99 2.44
CA SER A 214 -6.30 9.84 1.82
C SER A 214 -6.00 10.11 0.35
N ASP A 215 -4.80 9.76 -0.09
CA ASP A 215 -4.35 9.95 -1.46
C ASP A 215 -4.64 8.70 -2.31
N PHE A 216 -4.56 7.49 -1.72
CA PHE A 216 -4.81 6.22 -2.39
C PHE A 216 -5.70 5.30 -1.57
N LEU A 217 -6.57 4.55 -2.23
CA LEU A 217 -7.52 3.61 -1.64
C LEU A 217 -7.09 2.18 -1.95
N ILE A 218 -6.80 1.38 -0.93
CA ILE A 218 -6.45 -0.04 -1.08
C ILE A 218 -7.71 -0.86 -0.88
N VAL A 219 -8.18 -1.49 -1.97
CA VAL A 219 -9.46 -2.23 -2.01
C VAL A 219 -9.23 -3.67 -2.41
N GLY A 220 -9.70 -4.61 -1.60
CA GLY A 220 -9.58 -6.06 -1.84
C GLY A 220 -10.95 -6.72 -2.01
N ARG A 221 -11.46 -7.31 -0.94
CA ARG A 221 -12.70 -8.13 -0.92
C ARG A 221 -13.90 -7.45 -1.59
N THR A 222 -14.06 -6.15 -1.44
CA THR A 222 -15.15 -5.39 -2.07
C THR A 222 -15.16 -5.56 -3.59
N ILE A 223 -14.01 -5.65 -4.23
CA ILE A 223 -13.89 -5.92 -5.67
C ILE A 223 -13.91 -7.43 -5.92
N LEU A 224 -13.03 -8.19 -5.25
CA LEU A 224 -12.77 -9.60 -5.56
C LEU A 224 -13.94 -10.54 -5.27
N ALA A 225 -14.78 -10.24 -4.26
CA ALA A 225 -15.95 -11.03 -3.92
C ALA A 225 -17.23 -10.60 -4.63
N SER A 226 -17.17 -9.56 -5.47
CA SER A 226 -18.31 -9.11 -6.25
C SER A 226 -18.64 -10.07 -7.39
N LYS A 227 -19.92 -10.18 -7.74
CA LYS A 227 -20.36 -10.86 -8.98
C LYS A 227 -19.87 -10.14 -10.24
N ASN A 228 -19.71 -8.82 -10.16
CA ASN A 228 -19.24 -7.96 -11.25
C ASN A 228 -18.05 -7.11 -10.79
N PRO A 229 -16.82 -7.68 -10.67
CA PRO A 229 -15.65 -6.94 -10.18
C PRO A 229 -15.29 -5.70 -11.02
N LEU A 230 -15.53 -5.76 -12.34
CA LEU A 230 -15.27 -4.67 -13.26
C LEU A 230 -16.12 -3.43 -12.95
N ASP A 231 -17.43 -3.63 -12.76
CA ASP A 231 -18.36 -2.53 -12.45
C ASP A 231 -18.04 -1.88 -11.11
N ILE A 232 -17.67 -2.69 -10.12
CA ILE A 232 -17.24 -2.18 -8.81
C ILE A 232 -15.94 -1.39 -8.92
N ALA A 233 -14.94 -1.91 -9.62
CA ALA A 233 -13.67 -1.21 -9.81
C ALA A 233 -13.87 0.13 -10.55
N LYS A 234 -14.68 0.14 -11.62
CA LYS A 234 -15.06 1.33 -12.36
C LYS A 234 -15.74 2.38 -11.47
N LYS A 235 -16.75 1.96 -10.70
CA LYS A 235 -17.48 2.85 -9.77
C LYS A 235 -16.53 3.46 -8.73
N LEU A 236 -15.69 2.66 -8.10
CA LEU A 236 -14.73 3.11 -7.09
C LEU A 236 -13.70 4.07 -7.70
N SER A 237 -13.17 3.75 -8.89
CA SER A 237 -12.26 4.62 -9.61
C SER A 237 -12.90 5.98 -9.88
N GLN A 238 -14.13 6.02 -10.43
CA GLN A 238 -14.87 7.26 -10.69
C GLN A 238 -15.09 8.08 -9.41
N GLN A 239 -15.51 7.44 -8.32
CA GLN A 239 -15.64 8.10 -7.02
C GLN A 239 -14.31 8.66 -6.49
N SER A 240 -13.19 8.04 -6.83
CA SER A 240 -11.87 8.46 -6.36
C SER A 240 -11.32 9.71 -7.04
N PHE A 241 -11.89 10.15 -8.16
CA PHE A 241 -11.58 11.45 -8.80
C PHE A 241 -12.28 12.64 -8.13
N SER A 242 -13.38 12.39 -7.41
CA SER A 242 -14.07 13.46 -6.68
C SER A 242 -13.15 14.05 -5.61
N LYS A 243 -13.03 15.38 -5.61
CA LYS A 243 -12.29 16.13 -4.57
C LYS A 243 -13.17 16.36 -3.35
#